data_d10f7f32889d5f2b42ba863e070e1780
#
_entry.id   d10f7f32889d5f2b42ba863e070e1780
#
_cell.length_a   1.000
_cell.length_b   1.000
_cell.length_c   1.000
_cell.angle_alpha   90.00
_cell.angle_beta   90.00
_cell.angle_gamma   90.00
#
_symmetry.space_group_name_H-M   'P 1'
#
loop_
_entity.id
_entity.type
_entity.pdbx_description
1 polymer ?
#
loop_
_entity_poly.entity_id
_entity_poly.type
_entity_poly.pdbx_seq_one_letter_code
_entity_poly.pdbx_strand_id
1 'polypeptide(L)' 'MIIVLKAGATDREIRLVEEKIRSHGLTAHVSKGTERTIIGAIGDERHVDAEAFEGLEYVEKVLR' A
#
# COMPACT_ATOMS: atom_id res chain seq x y z
N MET A 1 -5.03 0.97 7.68
CA MET A 1 -5.16 1.28 6.24
C MET A 1 -4.72 0.07 5.43
N ILE A 2 -5.48 -0.30 4.45
CA ILE A 2 -5.15 -1.42 3.57
C ILE A 2 -5.04 -0.92 2.14
N ILE A 3 -3.90 -1.18 1.53
CA ILE A 3 -3.62 -0.76 0.16
C ILE A 3 -3.72 -1.98 -0.75
N VAL A 4 -4.66 -1.95 -1.68
CA VAL A 4 -4.86 -3.05 -2.63
C VAL A 4 -4.19 -2.67 -3.94
N LEU A 5 -3.22 -3.46 -4.37
CA LEU A 5 -2.52 -3.21 -5.62
C LEU A 5 -3.29 -3.84 -6.79
N LYS A 6 -3.07 -3.30 -7.97
CA LYS A 6 -3.67 -3.86 -9.18
C LYS A 6 -3.08 -5.23 -9.48
N ALA A 7 -3.82 -6.07 -10.19
CA ALA A 7 -3.33 -7.36 -10.62
C ALA A 7 -2.04 -7.18 -11.43
N GLY A 8 -1.06 -8.05 -11.18
CA GLY A 8 0.20 -7.98 -11.89
C GLY A 8 1.22 -6.99 -11.36
N ALA A 9 0.97 -6.43 -10.17
CA ALA A 9 1.94 -5.52 -9.55
C ALA A 9 3.29 -6.22 -9.41
N THR A 10 4.35 -5.54 -9.82
CA THR A 10 5.70 -6.07 -9.77
C THR A 10 6.29 -5.98 -8.37
N ASP A 11 7.34 -6.75 -8.12
CA ASP A 11 8.05 -6.68 -6.83
C ASP A 11 8.60 -5.27 -6.60
N ARG A 12 9.02 -4.60 -7.65
CA ARG A 12 9.48 -3.22 -7.55
C ARG A 12 8.38 -2.30 -7.07
N GLU A 13 7.18 -2.44 -7.64
CA GLU A 13 6.03 -1.63 -7.26
C GLU A 13 5.62 -1.91 -5.82
N ILE A 14 5.66 -3.17 -5.41
CA ILE A 14 5.38 -3.54 -4.03
C ILE A 14 6.36 -2.85 -3.08
N ARG A 15 7.66 -2.87 -3.42
CA ARG A 15 8.67 -2.21 -2.59
C ARG A 15 8.47 -0.71 -2.50
N LEU A 16 8.07 -0.08 -3.61
CA LEU A 16 7.81 1.36 -3.63
C LEU A 16 6.68 1.72 -2.67
N VAL A 17 5.63 0.92 -2.63
CA VAL A 17 4.52 1.15 -1.70
C VAL A 17 4.97 0.93 -0.26
N GLU A 18 5.74 -0.13 -0.01
CA GLU A 18 6.29 -0.39 1.33
C GLU A 18 7.14 0.79 1.83
N GLU A 19 8.01 1.30 0.97
CA GLU A 19 8.86 2.44 1.33
C GLU A 19 8.03 3.67 1.63
N LYS A 20 7.01 3.92 0.84
CA LYS A 20 6.13 5.06 1.06
C LYS A 20 5.38 4.94 2.38
N ILE A 21 4.90 3.74 2.71
CA ILE A 21 4.26 3.49 4.00
C ILE A 21 5.21 3.81 5.14
N ARG A 22 6.45 3.33 5.05
CA ARG A 22 7.45 3.58 6.07
C ARG A 22 7.81 5.05 6.19
N SER A 23 7.79 5.78 5.08
CA SER A 23 8.08 7.21 5.08
C SER A 23 7.05 8.02 5.87
N HIS A 24 5.86 7.46 6.06
CA HIS A 24 4.81 8.06 6.88
C HIS A 24 4.85 7.59 8.33
N GLY A 25 5.89 6.85 8.71
CA GLY A 25 6.04 6.33 10.07
C GLY A 25 5.20 5.10 10.36
N LEU A 26 4.68 4.45 9.33
CA LEU A 26 3.86 3.25 9.48
C LEU A 26 4.66 1.99 9.18
N THR A 27 4.16 0.85 9.67
CA THR A 27 4.75 -0.46 9.37
C THR A 27 4.00 -1.09 8.20
N ALA A 28 4.75 -1.60 7.22
CA ALA A 28 4.18 -2.23 6.05
C ALA A 28 4.10 -3.75 6.24
N HIS A 29 2.95 -4.34 5.94
CA HIS A 29 2.72 -5.78 6.03
C HIS A 29 2.21 -6.28 4.69
N VAL A 30 3.06 -6.99 3.95
CA VAL A 30 2.73 -7.47 2.61
C VAL A 30 2.07 -8.84 2.66
N SER A 31 0.95 -8.97 1.96
CA SER A 31 0.28 -10.26 1.78
C SER A 31 0.06 -10.46 0.28
N LYS A 32 0.76 -11.43 -0.29
CA LYS A 32 0.62 -11.77 -1.70
C LYS A 32 -0.46 -12.82 -1.88
N GLY A 33 -1.56 -12.39 -2.49
CA GLY A 33 -2.64 -13.31 -2.86
C GLY A 33 -2.42 -13.87 -4.25
N THR A 34 -3.33 -14.74 -4.69
CA THR A 34 -3.26 -15.36 -6.00
C THR A 34 -3.42 -14.33 -7.13
N GLU A 35 -4.32 -13.37 -6.95
CA GLU A 35 -4.61 -12.38 -7.97
C GLU A 35 -4.14 -10.97 -7.59
N ARG A 36 -4.17 -10.64 -6.33
CA ARG A 36 -3.86 -9.31 -5.83
C ARG A 36 -2.86 -9.37 -4.70
N THR A 37 -2.03 -8.34 -4.62
CA THR A 37 -1.18 -8.12 -3.46
C THR A 37 -1.84 -7.04 -2.61
N ILE A 38 -1.89 -7.28 -1.32
CA ILE A 38 -2.47 -6.36 -0.35
C ILE A 38 -1.36 -5.95 0.62
N ILE A 39 -1.27 -4.67 0.92
CA ILE A 39 -0.27 -4.18 1.87
C ILE A 39 -1.00 -3.47 3.00
N GLY A 40 -0.89 -4.02 4.21
CA GLY A 40 -1.41 -3.38 5.40
C GLY A 40 -0.44 -2.31 5.88
N ALA A 41 -0.96 -1.11 6.10
CA ALA A 41 -0.19 -0.03 6.71
C ALA A 41 -0.65 0.10 8.16
N ILE A 42 0.21 -0.27 9.08
CA ILE A 42 -0.12 -0.40 10.51
C ILE A 42 0.55 0.69 11.31
N GLY A 43 -0.22 1.33 12.18
CA GLY A 43 0.27 2.39 13.05
C GLY A 43 -0.72 3.53 13.13
N ASP A 44 -0.24 4.68 13.60
CA ASP A 44 -1.08 5.87 13.70
C ASP A 44 -1.19 6.53 12.32
N GLU A 45 -2.32 6.34 11.66
CA GLU A 45 -2.55 6.84 10.31
C GLU A 45 -3.41 8.10 10.26
N ARG A 46 -3.69 8.72 11.41
CA ARG A 46 -4.57 9.90 11.46
C ARG A 46 -4.07 11.06 10.61
N HIS A 47 -2.76 11.18 10.45
CA HIS A 47 -2.13 12.24 9.67
C HIS A 47 -1.81 11.81 8.23
N VAL A 48 -2.16 10.59 7.85
CA VAL A 48 -1.85 10.06 6.53
C VAL A 48 -3.10 10.13 5.65
N ASP A 49 -2.94 10.77 4.50
CA ASP A 49 -4.01 10.91 3.54
C ASP A 49 -4.02 9.71 2.60
N ALA A 50 -5.16 9.04 2.48
CA ALA A 50 -5.31 7.91 1.56
C ALA A 50 -4.98 8.30 0.12
N GLU A 51 -5.23 9.55 -0.25
CA GLU A 51 -4.94 10.04 -1.59
C GLU A 51 -3.45 9.92 -1.94
N ALA A 52 -2.57 9.94 -0.94
CA ALA A 52 -1.15 9.76 -1.17
C ALA A 52 -0.84 8.42 -1.85
N PHE A 53 -1.68 7.41 -1.63
CA PHE A 53 -1.53 6.09 -2.23
C PHE A 53 -2.46 5.87 -3.41
N GLU A 54 -3.68 6.41 -3.35
CA GLU A 54 -4.67 6.25 -4.41
C GLU A 54 -4.20 6.84 -5.74
N GLY A 55 -3.34 7.84 -5.71
CA GLY A 55 -2.79 8.46 -6.92
C GLY A 55 -1.73 7.63 -7.62
N LEU A 56 -1.26 6.55 -7.01
CA LEU A 56 -0.25 5.70 -7.63
C LEU A 56 -0.90 4.79 -8.67
N GLU A 57 -0.28 4.71 -9.83
CA GLU A 57 -0.83 3.98 -10.98
C GLU A 57 -1.09 2.50 -10.68
N TYR A 58 -0.23 1.88 -9.88
CA TYR A 58 -0.33 0.46 -9.55
C TYR A 58 -1.20 0.17 -8.32
N VAL A 59 -1.81 1.18 -7.73
CA VAL A 59 -2.75 1.00 -6.62
C VAL A 59 -4.17 0.99 -7.16
N GLU A 60 -4.93 -0.05 -6.82
CA GLU A 60 -6.31 -0.16 -7.25
C GLU A 60 -7.24 0.62 -6.32
N LYS A 61 -7.05 0.46 -5.02
CA LYS A 61 -7.87 1.16 -4.03
C LYS A 61 -7.20 1.14 -2.67
N VAL A 62 -7.65 2.04 -1.80
CA VAL A 62 -7.19 2.11 -0.42
C VAL A 62 -8.41 2.00 0.49
N LEU A 63 -8.33 1.12 1.48
CA LEU A 63 -9.37 0.92 2.49
C LEU A 63 -8.83 1.37 3.84
N ARG A 64 -9.62 2.15 4.56
CA ARG A 64 -9.25 2.60 5.90
C ARG A 64 -9.77 1.71 7.00
#